data_ad159759362133ae7cf99b300c3e6932
#
_entry.id   ad159759362133ae7cf99b300c3e6932
#
_cell.length_a   1.000
_cell.length_b   1.000
_cell.length_c   1.000
_cell.angle_alpha   90.00
_cell.angle_beta   90.00
_cell.angle_gamma   90.00
#
_symmetry.space_group_name_H-M   'P 1'
#
loop_
_entity.id
_entity.type
_entity.pdbx_description
1 polymer ?
#
loop_
_entity_poly.entity_id
_entity_poly.type
_entity_poly.pdbx_seq_one_letter_code
_entity_poly.pdbx_strand_id
1 'polypeptide(L)'
;MPDGSFLKVLIMGLPGSGKTTLASDIKSLLDGSYKCHWLNADLVREQFNDWDFSEIGRERQAKRMTDLANLHGQYNEIIICDFVCPLQKIRDQFNADYTVFVDTITKSDYADTNKIFERPIKFDYHVRYKNSKYYSKSILNELV
;
A
#
# COMPACT_ATOMS: atom_id res chain seq x y z
N MET A 1 3.86 -1.87 19.01
CA MET A 1 4.67 -3.07 19.27
C MET A 1 5.54 -2.82 20.50
N PRO A 2 5.60 -3.74 21.46
CA PRO A 2 6.35 -3.52 22.70
C PRO A 2 7.85 -3.29 22.52
N ASP A 3 8.43 -3.82 21.45
CA ASP A 3 9.87 -3.72 21.17
C ASP A 3 10.21 -2.49 20.31
N GLY A 4 9.25 -1.59 20.10
CA GLY A 4 9.45 -0.43 19.24
C GLY A 4 9.36 -0.70 17.74
N SER A 5 9.12 -1.95 17.33
CA SER A 5 8.88 -2.26 15.92
C SER A 5 7.45 -1.86 15.54
N PHE A 6 7.21 -1.79 14.24
CA PHE A 6 5.91 -1.45 13.70
C PHE A 6 5.53 -2.44 12.60
N LEU A 7 4.24 -2.53 12.33
CA LEU A 7 3.71 -3.36 11.25
C LEU A 7 3.60 -2.52 9.98
N LYS A 8 4.27 -2.95 8.92
CA LYS A 8 4.25 -2.29 7.62
C LYS A 8 3.30 -3.05 6.69
N VAL A 9 2.19 -2.40 6.33
CA VAL A 9 1.14 -2.96 5.49
C VAL A 9 1.23 -2.34 4.09
N LEU A 10 1.34 -3.18 3.07
CA LEU A 10 1.30 -2.76 1.67
C LEU A 10 -0.08 -3.07 1.10
N ILE A 11 -0.76 -2.04 0.57
CA ILE A 11 -1.98 -2.20 -0.21
C ILE A 11 -1.61 -1.86 -1.65
N MET A 12 -1.58 -2.86 -2.51
CA MET A 12 -1.09 -2.73 -3.88
C MET A 12 -2.14 -3.17 -4.89
N GLY A 13 -2.00 -2.71 -6.11
CA GLY A 13 -2.89 -3.03 -7.20
C GLY A 13 -2.89 -1.94 -8.26
N LEU A 14 -3.58 -2.19 -9.37
CA LEU A 14 -3.65 -1.23 -10.47
C LEU A 14 -4.31 0.08 -10.04
N PRO A 15 -3.97 1.22 -10.70
CA PRO A 15 -4.68 2.48 -10.47
C PRO A 15 -6.19 2.30 -10.69
N GLY A 16 -6.99 2.86 -9.81
CA GLY A 16 -8.46 2.76 -9.91
C GLY A 16 -9.05 1.49 -9.32
N SER A 17 -8.23 0.63 -8.71
CA SER A 17 -8.72 -0.63 -8.13
C SER A 17 -9.45 -0.48 -6.79
N GLY A 18 -9.30 0.69 -6.12
CA GLY A 18 -9.95 0.95 -4.83
C GLY A 18 -9.01 0.90 -3.63
N LYS A 19 -7.69 0.97 -3.86
CA LYS A 19 -6.69 0.94 -2.78
C LYS A 19 -6.88 2.05 -1.76
N THR A 20 -7.11 3.26 -2.23
CA THR A 20 -7.22 4.45 -1.37
C THR A 20 -8.44 4.34 -0.46
N THR A 21 -9.58 3.92 -0.99
CA THR A 21 -10.80 3.73 -0.19
C THR A 21 -10.60 2.65 0.87
N LEU A 22 -9.96 1.54 0.49
CA LEU A 22 -9.68 0.44 1.41
C LEU A 22 -8.71 0.89 2.51
N ALA A 23 -7.64 1.59 2.16
CA ALA A 23 -6.68 2.12 3.12
C ALA A 23 -7.35 3.07 4.12
N SER A 24 -8.20 3.97 3.63
CA SER A 24 -8.95 4.90 4.46
C SER A 24 -9.86 4.17 5.47
N ASP A 25 -10.57 3.16 5.01
CA ASP A 25 -11.48 2.40 5.87
C ASP A 25 -10.70 1.60 6.93
N ILE A 26 -9.58 0.98 6.55
CA ILE A 26 -8.73 0.27 7.52
C ILE A 26 -8.21 1.24 8.58
N LYS A 27 -7.70 2.40 8.16
CA LYS A 27 -7.20 3.40 9.09
C LYS A 27 -8.28 3.85 10.06
N SER A 28 -9.48 4.13 9.58
CA SER A 28 -10.60 4.55 10.43
C SER A 28 -10.94 3.50 11.49
N LEU A 29 -10.87 2.22 11.13
CA LEU A 29 -11.12 1.13 12.07
C LEU A 29 -10.00 0.97 13.10
N LEU A 30 -8.77 1.27 12.74
CA LEU A 30 -7.60 1.14 13.63
C LEU A 30 -7.45 2.32 14.58
N ASP A 31 -7.85 3.52 14.18
CA ASP A 31 -7.54 4.78 14.88
C ASP A 31 -8.03 4.83 16.34
N GLY A 32 -9.09 4.09 16.67
CA GLY A 32 -9.59 4.05 18.03
C GLY A 32 -8.77 3.19 19.00
N SER A 33 -7.90 2.30 18.47
CA SER A 33 -7.20 1.29 19.26
C SER A 33 -5.70 1.27 19.05
N TYR A 34 -5.22 1.79 17.92
CA TYR A 34 -3.80 1.73 17.54
C TYR A 34 -3.34 3.06 16.98
N LYS A 35 -2.05 3.37 17.21
CA LYS A 35 -1.40 4.48 16.51
C LYS A 35 -1.08 4.02 15.10
N CYS A 36 -1.78 4.60 14.12
CA CYS A 36 -1.68 4.22 12.73
C CYS A 36 -1.44 5.45 11.85
N HIS A 37 -0.50 5.33 10.91
CA HIS A 37 -0.25 6.34 9.90
C HIS A 37 -0.45 5.75 8.52
N TRP A 38 -1.05 6.53 7.63
CA TRP A 38 -1.35 6.13 6.26
C TRP A 38 -0.55 6.99 5.29
N LEU A 39 0.23 6.32 4.42
CA LEU A 39 0.99 6.93 3.34
C LEU A 39 0.31 6.58 2.02
N ASN A 40 -0.31 7.57 1.39
CA ASN A 40 -0.89 7.44 0.06
C ASN A 40 0.15 7.91 -0.97
N ALA A 41 0.47 7.06 -1.94
CA ALA A 41 1.55 7.33 -2.89
C ALA A 41 1.31 8.57 -3.75
N ASP A 42 0.06 8.84 -4.13
CA ASP A 42 -0.24 10.02 -4.94
C ASP A 42 -0.02 11.31 -4.16
N LEU A 43 -0.42 11.34 -2.88
CA LEU A 43 -0.14 12.47 -2.00
C LEU A 43 1.35 12.65 -1.78
N VAL A 44 2.10 11.57 -1.67
CA VAL A 44 3.56 11.62 -1.52
C VAL A 44 4.19 12.19 -2.80
N ARG A 45 3.76 11.76 -3.98
CA ARG A 45 4.23 12.34 -5.24
C ARG A 45 3.94 13.83 -5.33
N GLU A 46 2.76 14.25 -4.89
CA GLU A 46 2.37 15.66 -4.85
C GLU A 46 3.29 16.46 -3.93
N GLN A 47 3.57 15.94 -2.73
CA GLN A 47 4.46 16.60 -1.75
C GLN A 47 5.87 16.80 -2.30
N PHE A 48 6.38 15.84 -3.06
CA PHE A 48 7.73 15.90 -3.63
C PHE A 48 7.74 16.44 -5.07
N ASN A 49 6.58 16.76 -5.62
CA ASN A 49 6.42 17.23 -7.01
C ASN A 49 7.15 16.30 -7.99
N ASP A 50 6.93 15.00 -7.83
CA ASP A 50 7.63 13.96 -8.59
C ASP A 50 6.61 13.03 -9.26
N TRP A 51 6.34 13.30 -10.53
CA TRP A 51 5.38 12.54 -11.34
C TRP A 51 6.10 11.74 -12.42
N ASP A 52 7.35 11.35 -12.14
CA ASP A 52 8.15 10.53 -13.04
C ASP A 52 7.76 9.06 -12.90
N PHE A 53 7.09 8.52 -13.93
CA PHE A 53 6.64 7.13 -13.98
C PHE A 53 7.57 6.22 -14.81
N SER A 54 8.78 6.70 -15.14
CA SER A 54 9.83 5.85 -15.68
C SER A 54 10.23 4.79 -14.65
N GLU A 55 10.99 3.78 -15.07
CA GLU A 55 11.47 2.76 -14.14
C GLU A 55 12.25 3.38 -12.98
N ILE A 56 13.16 4.31 -13.29
CA ILE A 56 13.95 5.02 -12.27
C ILE A 56 13.04 5.83 -11.36
N GLY A 57 12.04 6.52 -11.91
CA GLY A 57 11.10 7.30 -11.12
C GLY A 57 10.23 6.43 -10.20
N ARG A 58 9.83 5.26 -10.67
CA ARG A 58 9.07 4.32 -9.85
C ARG A 58 9.91 3.72 -8.73
N GLU A 59 11.19 3.43 -8.98
CA GLU A 59 12.13 2.97 -7.95
C GLU A 59 12.37 4.06 -6.90
N ARG A 60 12.54 5.31 -7.34
CA ARG A 60 12.71 6.46 -6.43
C ARG A 60 11.47 6.64 -5.54
N GLN A 61 10.29 6.53 -6.10
CA GLN A 61 9.03 6.63 -5.32
C GLN A 61 8.94 5.50 -4.30
N ALA A 62 9.28 4.28 -4.68
CA ALA A 62 9.23 3.13 -3.77
C ALA A 62 10.22 3.29 -2.61
N LYS A 63 11.43 3.78 -2.89
CA LYS A 63 12.41 4.07 -1.85
C LYS A 63 11.90 5.15 -0.90
N ARG A 64 11.28 6.19 -1.46
CA ARG A 64 10.68 7.28 -0.67
C ARG A 64 9.58 6.74 0.24
N MET A 65 8.71 5.88 -0.28
CA MET A 65 7.66 5.24 0.52
C MET A 65 8.26 4.40 1.66
N THR A 66 9.32 3.66 1.38
CA THR A 66 10.04 2.88 2.40
C THR A 66 10.63 3.77 3.48
N ASP A 67 11.31 4.84 3.08
CA ASP A 67 11.96 5.77 4.02
C ASP A 67 10.91 6.46 4.89
N LEU A 68 9.80 6.90 4.31
CA LEU A 68 8.71 7.52 5.05
C LEU A 68 8.02 6.53 5.99
N ALA A 69 7.84 5.29 5.57
CA ALA A 69 7.27 4.26 6.44
C ALA A 69 8.15 4.02 7.65
N ASN A 70 9.46 3.95 7.46
CA ASN A 70 10.41 3.77 8.56
C ASN A 70 10.43 4.98 9.49
N LEU A 71 10.35 6.19 8.95
CA LEU A 71 10.30 7.42 9.74
C LEU A 71 9.05 7.44 10.62
N HIS A 72 7.88 7.26 10.04
CA HIS A 72 6.61 7.27 10.77
C HIS A 72 6.45 6.06 11.68
N GLY A 73 7.09 4.96 11.35
CA GLY A 73 7.08 3.74 12.17
C GLY A 73 7.72 3.92 13.54
N GLN A 74 8.57 4.95 13.70
CA GLN A 74 9.14 5.28 15.01
C GLN A 74 8.09 5.79 16.00
N TYR A 75 6.97 6.29 15.48
CA TYR A 75 5.92 6.94 16.28
C TYR A 75 4.56 6.26 16.15
N ASN A 76 4.48 5.18 15.39
CA ASN A 76 3.22 4.48 15.11
C ASN A 76 3.40 2.98 15.24
N GLU A 77 2.31 2.28 15.54
CA GLU A 77 2.29 0.82 15.63
C GLU A 77 2.04 0.17 14.27
N ILE A 78 1.29 0.84 13.40
CA ILE A 78 0.92 0.33 12.07
C ILE A 78 1.11 1.44 11.05
N ILE A 79 1.81 1.12 9.96
CA ILE A 79 1.94 2.01 8.81
C ILE A 79 1.26 1.36 7.61
N ILE A 80 0.27 2.04 7.05
CA ILE A 80 -0.42 1.60 5.84
C ILE A 80 0.18 2.34 4.66
N CYS A 81 0.68 1.60 3.66
CA CYS A 81 1.23 2.18 2.44
C CYS A 81 0.40 1.71 1.26
N ASP A 82 -0.30 2.63 0.60
CA ASP A 82 -1.07 2.29 -0.58
C ASP A 82 -0.42 2.89 -1.82
N PHE A 83 0.04 2.01 -2.71
CA PHE A 83 0.57 2.41 -4.01
C PHE A 83 0.52 1.22 -4.99
N VAL A 84 0.64 1.52 -6.29
CA VAL A 84 0.52 0.51 -7.34
C VAL A 84 1.54 -0.59 -7.17
N CYS A 85 2.80 -0.22 -6.92
CA CYS A 85 3.92 -1.15 -6.70
C CYS A 85 3.97 -2.25 -7.78
N PRO A 86 4.14 -1.89 -9.07
CA PRO A 86 3.87 -2.82 -10.16
C PRO A 86 4.93 -3.90 -10.36
N LEU A 87 6.14 -3.72 -9.83
CA LEU A 87 7.26 -4.62 -10.06
C LEU A 87 7.57 -5.46 -8.82
N GLN A 88 7.77 -6.76 -9.02
CA GLN A 88 8.05 -7.67 -7.90
C GLN A 88 9.35 -7.30 -7.19
N LYS A 89 10.38 -6.86 -7.91
CA LYS A 89 11.64 -6.44 -7.28
C LYS A 89 11.45 -5.29 -6.31
N ILE A 90 10.52 -4.39 -6.60
CA ILE A 90 10.20 -3.25 -5.74
C ILE A 90 9.44 -3.72 -4.50
N ARG A 91 8.51 -4.65 -4.67
CA ARG A 91 7.78 -5.26 -3.53
C ARG A 91 8.75 -5.96 -2.58
N ASP A 92 9.73 -6.67 -3.15
CA ASP A 92 10.75 -7.36 -2.35
C ASP A 92 11.61 -6.36 -1.56
N GLN A 93 12.01 -5.26 -2.19
CA GLN A 93 12.77 -4.20 -1.53
C GLN A 93 11.96 -3.46 -0.46
N PHE A 94 10.67 -3.24 -0.72
CA PHE A 94 9.77 -2.62 0.24
C PHE A 94 9.60 -3.49 1.48
N ASN A 95 9.55 -4.80 1.30
CA ASN A 95 9.52 -5.81 2.36
C ASN A 95 8.41 -5.57 3.39
N ALA A 96 7.16 -5.57 2.92
CA ALA A 96 6.01 -5.40 3.80
C ALA A 96 5.83 -6.60 4.73
N ASP A 97 5.34 -6.34 5.93
CA ASP A 97 4.96 -7.40 6.87
C ASP A 97 3.64 -8.06 6.48
N TYR A 98 2.79 -7.31 5.80
CA TYR A 98 1.48 -7.79 5.36
C TYR A 98 1.15 -7.13 4.03
N THR A 99 0.81 -7.93 3.02
CA THR A 99 0.50 -7.43 1.68
C THR A 99 -0.94 -7.75 1.31
N VAL A 100 -1.67 -6.72 0.93
CA VAL A 100 -3.03 -6.81 0.40
C VAL A 100 -2.97 -6.55 -1.11
N PHE A 101 -3.38 -7.53 -1.90
CA PHE A 101 -3.50 -7.39 -3.35
C PHE A 101 -4.94 -6.99 -3.69
N VAL A 102 -5.12 -5.76 -4.15
CA VAL A 102 -6.42 -5.25 -4.59
C VAL A 102 -6.57 -5.54 -6.09
N ASP A 103 -7.34 -6.58 -6.41
CA ASP A 103 -7.46 -7.18 -7.73
C ASP A 103 -8.91 -7.09 -8.23
N THR A 104 -9.43 -5.87 -8.25
CA THR A 104 -10.84 -5.61 -8.59
C THR A 104 -11.05 -5.28 -10.06
N ILE A 105 -9.98 -4.98 -10.80
CA ILE A 105 -10.00 -4.63 -12.22
C ILE A 105 -8.87 -5.36 -12.93
N THR A 106 -9.04 -5.60 -14.24
CA THR A 106 -8.03 -6.30 -15.04
C THR A 106 -7.08 -5.34 -15.75
N LYS A 107 -7.50 -4.08 -15.92
CA LYS A 107 -6.66 -3.04 -16.51
C LYS A 107 -7.08 -1.67 -15.96
N SER A 108 -6.12 -0.76 -15.89
CA SER A 108 -6.34 0.64 -15.52
C SER A 108 -6.44 1.50 -16.78
N ASP A 109 -6.70 2.79 -16.59
CA ASP A 109 -6.67 3.79 -17.66
C ASP A 109 -5.26 4.16 -18.10
N TYR A 110 -4.23 3.61 -17.45
CA TYR A 110 -2.82 3.91 -17.72
C TYR A 110 -2.16 2.73 -18.42
N ALA A 111 -2.06 2.83 -19.75
CA ALA A 111 -1.57 1.73 -20.59
C ALA A 111 -0.13 1.31 -20.25
N ASP A 112 0.74 2.26 -19.93
CA ASP A 112 2.12 1.99 -19.54
C ASP A 112 2.21 1.19 -18.24
N THR A 113 1.39 1.53 -17.26
CA THR A 113 1.32 0.78 -16.00
C THR A 113 0.77 -0.62 -16.22
N ASN A 114 -0.26 -0.76 -17.05
CA ASN A 114 -0.84 -2.07 -17.38
C ASN A 114 0.21 -3.01 -18.01
N LYS A 115 1.10 -2.45 -18.83
CA LYS A 115 2.14 -3.19 -19.52
C LYS A 115 3.18 -3.79 -18.58
N ILE A 116 3.57 -3.07 -17.55
CA ILE A 116 4.65 -3.47 -16.65
C ILE A 116 4.18 -4.15 -15.38
N PHE A 117 2.87 -4.12 -15.11
CA PHE A 117 2.33 -4.66 -13.87
C PHE A 117 2.53 -6.17 -13.81
N GLU A 118 3.34 -6.60 -12.85
CA GLU A 118 3.56 -8.01 -12.57
C GLU A 118 2.56 -8.44 -11.49
N ARG A 119 1.70 -9.41 -11.83
CA ARG A 119 0.74 -9.92 -10.85
C ARG A 119 1.51 -10.61 -9.72
N PRO A 120 1.21 -10.30 -8.45
CA PRO A 120 1.92 -10.92 -7.35
C PRO A 120 1.56 -12.41 -7.24
N ILE A 121 2.58 -13.23 -6.93
CA ILE A 121 2.40 -14.66 -6.64
C ILE A 121 2.14 -14.83 -5.15
N LYS A 122 2.78 -14.00 -4.32
CA LYS A 122 2.65 -14.04 -2.86
C LYS A 122 1.98 -12.77 -2.36
N PHE A 123 0.96 -12.95 -1.55
CA PHE A 123 0.27 -11.89 -0.83
C PHE A 123 -0.45 -12.52 0.36
N ASP A 124 -0.79 -11.72 1.36
CA ASP A 124 -1.46 -12.21 2.56
C ASP A 124 -2.97 -12.14 2.44
N TYR A 125 -3.47 -11.20 1.65
CA TYR A 125 -4.91 -11.02 1.48
C TYR A 125 -5.23 -10.64 0.03
N HIS A 126 -6.29 -11.22 -0.53
CA HIS A 126 -6.71 -10.99 -1.91
C HIS A 126 -8.08 -10.34 -1.95
N VAL A 127 -8.15 -9.09 -2.41
CA VAL A 127 -9.40 -8.34 -2.55
C VAL A 127 -9.84 -8.39 -4.01
N ARG A 128 -10.93 -9.09 -4.28
CA ARG A 128 -11.43 -9.33 -5.66
C ARG A 128 -12.56 -8.41 -6.06
N TYR A 129 -13.25 -7.79 -5.11
CA TYR A 129 -14.43 -6.98 -5.38
C TYR A 129 -14.34 -5.64 -4.67
N LYS A 130 -15.01 -4.62 -5.22
CA LYS A 130 -15.05 -3.28 -4.60
C LYS A 130 -16.08 -3.27 -3.46
N ASN A 131 -15.71 -3.86 -2.34
CA ASN A 131 -16.51 -3.88 -1.11
C ASN A 131 -15.60 -3.56 0.08
N SER A 132 -15.18 -2.30 0.14
CA SER A 132 -14.20 -1.85 1.12
C SER A 132 -14.65 -2.06 2.56
N LYS A 133 -15.93 -1.86 2.86
CA LYS A 133 -16.45 -2.02 4.22
C LYS A 133 -16.31 -3.46 4.72
N TYR A 134 -16.59 -4.42 3.88
CA TYR A 134 -16.43 -5.84 4.21
C TYR A 134 -14.94 -6.19 4.36
N TYR A 135 -14.15 -5.85 3.32
CA TYR A 135 -12.75 -6.25 3.29
C TYR A 135 -11.91 -5.56 4.36
N SER A 136 -12.19 -4.30 4.67
CA SER A 136 -11.46 -3.59 5.72
C SER A 136 -11.63 -4.26 7.09
N LYS A 137 -12.83 -4.72 7.41
CA LYS A 137 -13.10 -5.44 8.66
C LYS A 137 -12.41 -6.81 8.68
N SER A 138 -12.44 -7.53 7.57
CA SER A 138 -11.80 -8.82 7.45
C SER A 138 -10.28 -8.70 7.58
N ILE A 139 -9.68 -7.71 6.93
CA ILE A 139 -8.24 -7.43 7.03
C ILE A 139 -7.88 -7.04 8.46
N LEU A 140 -8.68 -6.17 9.09
CA LEU A 140 -8.46 -5.76 10.48
C LEU A 140 -8.33 -6.97 11.41
N ASN A 141 -9.22 -7.95 11.25
CA ASN A 141 -9.20 -9.16 12.08
C ASN A 141 -7.93 -9.98 11.90
N GLU A 142 -7.28 -9.90 10.74
CA GLU A 142 -5.99 -10.58 10.52
C GLU A 142 -4.82 -9.77 11.07
N LEU A 143 -4.91 -8.44 11.05
CA LEU A 143 -3.82 -7.58 11.52
C LEU A 143 -3.72 -7.53 13.04
N VAL A 144 -4.82 -7.67 13.71
CA VAL A 144 -4.92 -7.53 15.16
C VAL A 144 -5.71 -8.70 15.78
#